data_3f2dbdda96cdf305333f03ac35f09013
#
_entry.id   3f2dbdda96cdf305333f03ac35f09013
#
_cell.length_a   1.000
_cell.length_b   1.000
_cell.length_c   1.000
_cell.angle_alpha   90.00
_cell.angle_beta   90.00
_cell.angle_gamma   90.00
#
_symmetry.space_group_name_H-M   'P 1'
#
loop_
_entity.id
_entity.type
_entity.pdbx_description
1 polymer ?
#
loop_
_entity_poly.entity_id
_entity_poly.type
_entity_poly.pdbx_seq_one_letter_code
_entity_poly.pdbx_strand_id
1 'polypeptide(L)'
;MSDIVSVSREVAAPPEEVFALVSDLTRMGEWSPEAQGGDWAGDADGPAVGAVFRGRNRNGRYRWRTKVVVTEFQAPRRFAFRLDIPLMGGCDWAYEVEPADGGCRVTESWVDRRTATLKVVGRLFSGVADRATHNRATMERTLDNLAAAVVA
;
A
#
# COMPACT_ATOMS: atom_id res chain seq x y z
N MET A 1 -10.23 -16.93 9.32
CA MET A 1 -10.42 -15.52 9.67
C MET A 1 -9.27 -14.71 9.09
N SER A 2 -9.58 -13.60 8.40
CA SER A 2 -8.55 -12.76 7.80
C SER A 2 -7.92 -11.86 8.87
N ASP A 3 -6.59 -11.72 8.82
CA ASP A 3 -5.91 -10.74 9.64
C ASP A 3 -6.11 -9.35 9.03
N ILE A 4 -6.33 -8.37 9.91
CA ILE A 4 -6.46 -6.97 9.51
C ILE A 4 -5.43 -6.17 10.30
N VAL A 5 -4.63 -5.40 9.59
CA VAL A 5 -3.67 -4.47 10.20
C VAL A 5 -4.04 -3.06 9.77
N SER A 6 -4.15 -2.14 10.71
CA SER A 6 -4.47 -0.75 10.42
C SER A 6 -3.57 0.16 11.25
N VAL A 7 -3.00 1.16 10.60
CA VAL A 7 -2.16 2.18 11.26
C VAL A 7 -2.62 3.55 10.82
N SER A 8 -2.47 4.53 11.70
CA SER A 8 -2.89 5.91 11.42
C SER A 8 -1.80 6.89 11.82
N ARG A 9 -1.78 8.03 11.14
CA ARG A 9 -0.89 9.14 11.48
C ARG A 9 -1.50 10.46 11.07
N GLU A 10 -1.29 11.48 11.90
CA GLU A 10 -1.64 12.84 11.54
C GLU A 10 -0.50 13.45 10.70
N VAL A 11 -0.89 14.18 9.66
CA VAL A 11 0.02 14.76 8.68
C VAL A 11 -0.31 16.23 8.53
N ALA A 12 0.70 17.10 8.64
CA ALA A 12 0.54 18.55 8.57
C ALA A 12 0.53 19.03 7.12
N ALA A 13 -0.46 18.58 6.35
CA ALA A 13 -0.66 18.95 4.96
C ALA A 13 -2.14 18.78 4.60
N PRO A 14 -2.65 19.49 3.58
CA PRO A 14 -4.04 19.36 3.16
C PRO A 14 -4.37 17.94 2.69
N PRO A 15 -5.61 17.45 2.92
CA PRO A 15 -6.01 16.13 2.47
C PRO A 15 -5.75 15.85 0.98
N GLU A 16 -6.00 16.84 0.12
CA GLU A 16 -5.83 16.72 -1.33
C GLU A 16 -4.38 16.44 -1.70
N GLU A 17 -3.46 17.11 -1.03
CA GLU A 17 -2.02 16.93 -1.27
C GLU A 17 -1.55 15.53 -0.84
N VAL A 18 -1.96 15.11 0.34
CA VAL A 18 -1.60 13.79 0.88
C VAL A 18 -2.23 12.68 0.05
N PHE A 19 -3.50 12.83 -0.33
CA PHE A 19 -4.18 11.85 -1.17
C PHE A 19 -3.49 11.67 -2.53
N ALA A 20 -3.05 12.77 -3.14
CA ALA A 20 -2.32 12.70 -4.42
C ALA A 20 -1.04 11.88 -4.28
N LEU A 21 -0.37 11.95 -3.12
CA LEU A 21 0.85 11.19 -2.89
C LEU A 21 0.57 9.69 -2.64
N VAL A 22 -0.40 9.36 -1.79
CA VAL A 22 -0.69 7.95 -1.46
C VAL A 22 -1.34 7.19 -2.61
N SER A 23 -2.02 7.89 -3.52
CA SER A 23 -2.66 7.26 -4.67
C SER A 23 -1.73 7.11 -5.87
N ASP A 24 -0.56 7.72 -5.84
CA ASP A 24 0.44 7.56 -6.90
C ASP A 24 1.39 6.42 -6.54
N LEU A 25 1.02 5.21 -6.96
CA LEU A 25 1.81 4.01 -6.65
C LEU A 25 3.20 4.02 -7.28
N THR A 26 3.42 4.81 -8.33
CA THR A 26 4.76 4.92 -8.94
C THR A 26 5.76 5.55 -7.98
N ARG A 27 5.28 6.36 -7.04
CA ARG A 27 6.12 7.06 -6.06
C ARG A 27 6.21 6.35 -4.71
N MET A 28 5.53 5.21 -4.56
CA MET A 28 5.45 4.52 -3.26
C MET A 28 6.84 4.18 -2.70
N GLY A 29 7.84 3.95 -3.55
CA GLY A 29 9.20 3.68 -3.12
C GLY A 29 9.87 4.85 -2.38
N GLU A 30 9.32 6.06 -2.47
CA GLU A 30 9.88 7.23 -1.76
C GLU A 30 9.61 7.17 -0.26
N TRP A 31 8.55 6.50 0.16
CA TRP A 31 8.20 6.39 1.59
C TRP A 31 8.07 4.96 2.10
N SER A 32 7.77 3.98 1.25
CA SER A 32 7.66 2.58 1.69
C SER A 32 9.03 1.91 1.74
N PRO A 33 9.35 1.19 2.83
CA PRO A 33 10.61 0.43 2.87
C PRO A 33 10.61 -0.82 2.01
N GLU A 34 9.46 -1.32 1.60
CA GLU A 34 9.35 -2.57 0.81
C GLU A 34 9.00 -2.32 -0.65
N ALA A 35 8.01 -1.49 -0.92
CA ALA A 35 7.62 -1.15 -2.29
C ALA A 35 8.66 -0.24 -2.93
N GLN A 36 9.07 -0.58 -4.15
CA GLN A 36 10.12 0.17 -4.88
C GLN A 36 9.55 0.99 -6.03
N GLY A 37 8.21 1.06 -6.16
CA GLY A 37 7.56 1.70 -7.29
C GLY A 37 7.14 0.69 -8.33
N GLY A 38 6.97 1.15 -9.56
CA GLY A 38 6.50 0.30 -10.66
C GLY A 38 5.86 1.12 -11.74
N ASP A 39 5.03 0.48 -12.56
CA ASP A 39 4.41 1.09 -13.72
C ASP A 39 2.93 0.74 -13.84
N TRP A 40 2.14 1.70 -14.30
CA TRP A 40 0.76 1.44 -14.69
C TRP A 40 0.75 0.62 -15.98
N ALA A 41 -0.15 -0.37 -16.04
CA ALA A 41 -0.22 -1.29 -17.18
C ALA A 41 -1.22 -0.80 -18.24
N GLY A 42 -0.99 -1.21 -19.47
CA GLY A 42 -1.90 -0.91 -20.58
C GLY A 42 -2.02 0.59 -20.84
N ASP A 43 -3.25 1.06 -21.03
CA ASP A 43 -3.53 2.46 -21.32
C ASP A 43 -3.66 3.33 -20.05
N ALA A 44 -3.50 2.75 -18.86
CA ALA A 44 -3.60 3.50 -17.62
C ALA A 44 -2.38 4.40 -17.45
N ASP A 45 -2.60 5.67 -17.14
CA ASP A 45 -1.55 6.65 -16.89
C ASP A 45 -1.59 7.17 -15.45
N GLY A 46 -2.45 6.59 -14.62
CA GLY A 46 -2.61 6.96 -13.22
C GLY A 46 -3.66 6.12 -12.54
N PRO A 47 -3.98 6.44 -11.26
CA PRO A 47 -4.96 5.68 -10.50
C PRO A 47 -6.38 5.94 -10.98
N ALA A 48 -7.12 4.85 -11.20
CA ALA A 48 -8.55 4.85 -11.48
C ALA A 48 -9.06 3.44 -11.17
N VAL A 49 -10.34 3.32 -10.83
CA VAL A 49 -10.93 1.99 -10.57
C VAL A 49 -10.73 1.10 -11.80
N GLY A 50 -10.19 -0.09 -11.57
CA GLY A 50 -9.88 -1.05 -12.63
C GLY A 50 -8.47 -0.91 -13.20
N ALA A 51 -7.75 0.17 -12.92
CA ALA A 51 -6.37 0.33 -13.38
C ALA A 51 -5.47 -0.71 -12.72
N VAL A 52 -4.55 -1.27 -13.51
CA VAL A 52 -3.61 -2.29 -13.05
C VAL A 52 -2.24 -1.66 -12.88
N PHE A 53 -1.62 -1.93 -11.73
CA PHE A 53 -0.27 -1.48 -11.43
C PHE A 53 0.64 -2.67 -11.24
N ARG A 54 1.81 -2.64 -11.88
CA ARG A 54 2.84 -3.66 -11.74
C ARG A 54 3.95 -3.12 -10.86
N GLY A 55 4.02 -3.62 -9.63
CA GLY A 55 4.93 -3.13 -8.63
C GLY A 55 6.17 -3.99 -8.47
N ARG A 56 7.24 -3.35 -8.04
CA ARG A 56 8.49 -3.99 -7.64
C ARG A 56 8.63 -3.86 -6.13
N ASN A 57 9.03 -4.96 -5.47
CA ASN A 57 9.18 -5.00 -4.03
C ASN A 57 10.53 -5.59 -3.65
N ARG A 58 11.00 -5.21 -2.48
CA ARG A 58 12.27 -5.69 -1.96
C ARG A 58 12.23 -5.81 -0.44
N ASN A 59 12.80 -6.92 0.06
CA ASN A 59 13.04 -7.10 1.49
C ASN A 59 14.45 -7.69 1.64
N GLY A 60 15.44 -6.84 1.95
CA GLY A 60 16.84 -7.24 1.98
C GLY A 60 17.29 -7.76 0.61
N ARG A 61 17.69 -9.02 0.56
CA ARG A 61 18.12 -9.70 -0.68
C ARG A 61 16.93 -10.23 -1.50
N TYR A 62 15.73 -10.28 -0.91
CA TYR A 62 14.55 -10.82 -1.57
C TYR A 62 13.91 -9.74 -2.43
N ARG A 63 13.59 -10.09 -3.68
CA ARG A 63 12.92 -9.20 -4.62
C ARG A 63 11.78 -9.95 -5.29
N TRP A 64 10.65 -9.29 -5.46
CA TRP A 64 9.50 -9.89 -6.15
C TRP A 64 8.66 -8.80 -6.80
N ARG A 65 7.77 -9.23 -7.69
CA ARG A 65 6.85 -8.35 -8.40
C ARG A 65 5.43 -8.66 -7.98
N THR A 66 4.60 -7.63 -7.99
CA THR A 66 3.18 -7.75 -7.71
C THR A 66 2.38 -7.11 -8.84
N LYS A 67 1.15 -7.61 -9.02
CA LYS A 67 0.16 -7.01 -9.92
C LYS A 67 -1.05 -6.70 -9.06
N VAL A 68 -1.40 -5.43 -8.97
CA VAL A 68 -2.55 -4.99 -8.19
C VAL A 68 -3.54 -4.27 -9.06
N VAL A 69 -4.81 -4.29 -8.65
CA VAL A 69 -5.91 -3.62 -9.35
C VAL A 69 -6.53 -2.62 -8.38
N VAL A 70 -6.70 -1.39 -8.83
CA VAL A 70 -7.37 -0.36 -8.04
C VAL A 70 -8.84 -0.72 -7.91
N THR A 71 -9.33 -0.85 -6.68
CA THR A 71 -10.71 -1.22 -6.39
C THR A 71 -11.57 -0.04 -5.96
N GLU A 72 -10.96 1.00 -5.38
CA GLU A 72 -11.66 2.21 -4.97
C GLU A 72 -10.79 3.43 -5.23
N PHE A 73 -11.40 4.47 -5.75
CA PHE A 73 -10.73 5.76 -5.95
C PHE A 73 -11.76 6.86 -5.73
N GLN A 74 -11.76 7.42 -4.53
CA GLN A 74 -12.68 8.47 -4.10
C GLN A 74 -11.85 9.64 -3.56
N ALA A 75 -11.36 10.46 -4.46
CA ALA A 75 -10.50 11.59 -4.10
C ALA A 75 -11.30 12.65 -3.32
N PRO A 76 -10.75 13.26 -2.28
CA PRO A 76 -9.44 12.99 -1.66
C PRO A 76 -9.53 12.10 -0.40
N ARG A 77 -10.45 11.13 -0.37
CA ARG A 77 -10.85 10.42 0.85
C ARG A 77 -10.37 8.99 0.93
N ARG A 78 -10.49 8.22 -0.17
CA ARG A 78 -10.21 6.78 -0.10
C ARG A 78 -9.60 6.27 -1.39
N PHE A 79 -8.52 5.51 -1.24
CA PHE A 79 -7.84 4.81 -2.31
C PHE A 79 -7.58 3.37 -1.86
N ALA A 80 -8.02 2.40 -2.66
CA ALA A 80 -7.83 0.99 -2.32
C ALA A 80 -7.43 0.20 -3.55
N PHE A 81 -6.62 -0.84 -3.32
CA PHE A 81 -6.20 -1.74 -4.39
C PHE A 81 -6.06 -3.16 -3.85
N ARG A 82 -6.13 -4.11 -4.76
CA ARG A 82 -6.16 -5.53 -4.43
C ARG A 82 -5.07 -6.30 -5.16
N LEU A 83 -4.34 -7.11 -4.41
CA LEU A 83 -3.48 -8.15 -4.95
C LEU A 83 -4.29 -9.46 -4.92
N ASP A 84 -4.45 -10.10 -6.07
CA ASP A 84 -5.19 -11.35 -6.16
C ASP A 84 -4.42 -12.33 -7.05
N ILE A 85 -4.09 -13.49 -6.48
CA ILE A 85 -3.37 -14.55 -7.19
C ILE A 85 -4.34 -15.70 -7.38
N PRO A 86 -4.59 -16.15 -8.63
CA PRO A 86 -5.57 -17.18 -8.89
C PRO A 86 -5.39 -18.41 -7.99
N LEU A 87 -6.46 -18.84 -7.33
CA LEU A 87 -6.55 -19.97 -6.41
C LEU A 87 -5.75 -19.81 -5.11
N MET A 88 -5.03 -18.72 -4.93
CA MET A 88 -4.16 -18.51 -3.75
C MET A 88 -4.59 -17.33 -2.87
N GLY A 89 -5.60 -16.58 -3.29
CA GLY A 89 -6.04 -15.39 -2.57
C GLY A 89 -5.08 -14.23 -2.75
N GLY A 90 -4.92 -13.41 -1.73
CA GLY A 90 -4.08 -12.24 -1.81
C GLY A 90 -4.30 -11.31 -0.63
N CYS A 91 -4.37 -10.02 -0.90
CA CYS A 91 -4.61 -9.03 0.15
C CYS A 91 -5.23 -7.77 -0.43
N ASP A 92 -5.83 -6.98 0.47
CA ASP A 92 -6.38 -5.67 0.13
C ASP A 92 -5.62 -4.59 0.89
N TRP A 93 -5.26 -3.53 0.19
CA TRP A 93 -4.65 -2.34 0.76
C TRP A 93 -5.60 -1.16 0.61
N ALA A 94 -5.68 -0.31 1.62
CA ALA A 94 -6.49 0.91 1.56
C ALA A 94 -5.80 2.06 2.29
N TYR A 95 -5.98 3.25 1.75
CA TYR A 95 -5.63 4.52 2.41
C TYR A 95 -6.89 5.34 2.57
N GLU A 96 -7.12 5.83 3.78
CA GLU A 96 -8.18 6.78 4.06
C GLU A 96 -7.55 8.08 4.53
N VAL A 97 -8.03 9.19 3.99
CA VAL A 97 -7.53 10.51 4.32
C VAL A 97 -8.70 11.34 4.83
N GLU A 98 -8.61 11.78 6.07
CA GLU A 98 -9.67 12.56 6.72
C GLU A 98 -9.13 13.93 7.12
N PRO A 99 -9.89 15.01 6.91
CA PRO A 99 -9.48 16.34 7.42
C PRO A 99 -9.30 16.30 8.94
N ALA A 100 -8.30 17.00 9.43
CA ALA A 100 -8.04 17.14 10.86
C ALA A 100 -7.46 18.52 11.12
N ASP A 101 -7.43 18.94 12.37
CA ASP A 101 -6.88 20.24 12.74
C ASP A 101 -5.39 20.30 12.34
N GLY A 102 -5.05 21.32 11.54
CA GLY A 102 -3.69 21.51 11.08
C GLY A 102 -3.28 20.62 9.92
N GLY A 103 -4.21 19.88 9.30
CA GLY A 103 -3.87 19.02 8.16
C GLY A 103 -4.88 17.91 7.93
N CYS A 104 -4.43 16.67 8.02
CA CYS A 104 -5.28 15.50 7.83
C CYS A 104 -4.79 14.33 8.68
N ARG A 105 -5.63 13.30 8.74
CA ARG A 105 -5.28 12.00 9.33
C ARG A 105 -5.30 10.96 8.24
N VAL A 106 -4.20 10.23 8.10
CA VAL A 106 -4.07 9.14 7.12
C VAL A 106 -4.15 7.81 7.86
N THR A 107 -5.00 6.93 7.37
CA THR A 107 -5.10 5.56 7.87
C THR A 107 -4.77 4.61 6.74
N GLU A 108 -3.79 3.76 6.96
CA GLU A 108 -3.42 2.69 6.02
C GLU A 108 -3.90 1.36 6.59
N SER A 109 -4.56 0.55 5.77
CA SER A 109 -5.10 -0.75 6.18
C SER A 109 -4.64 -1.84 5.23
N TRP A 110 -4.42 -3.03 5.80
CA TRP A 110 -4.08 -4.24 5.05
C TRP A 110 -4.97 -5.37 5.53
N VAL A 111 -5.63 -6.06 4.61
CA VAL A 111 -6.47 -7.22 4.89
C VAL A 111 -5.85 -8.44 4.22
N ASP A 112 -5.49 -9.43 5.03
CA ASP A 112 -4.87 -10.66 4.54
C ASP A 112 -5.96 -11.64 4.09
N ARG A 113 -5.95 -11.98 2.79
CA ARG A 113 -6.87 -12.97 2.21
C ARG A 113 -6.10 -14.15 1.61
N ARG A 114 -4.84 -14.33 1.99
CA ARG A 114 -4.00 -15.40 1.44
C ARG A 114 -4.44 -16.77 1.96
N THR A 115 -4.39 -17.77 1.07
CA THR A 115 -4.52 -19.17 1.45
C THR A 115 -3.27 -19.63 2.22
N ALA A 116 -3.35 -20.78 2.90
CA ALA A 116 -2.19 -21.35 3.58
C ALA A 116 -1.03 -21.61 2.59
N THR A 117 -1.34 -22.04 1.37
CA THR A 117 -0.35 -22.26 0.33
C THR A 117 0.38 -20.98 -0.01
N LEU A 118 -0.34 -19.88 -0.22
CA LEU A 118 0.29 -18.60 -0.55
C LEU A 118 1.13 -18.08 0.62
N LYS A 119 0.72 -18.30 1.85
CA LYS A 119 1.51 -17.91 3.02
C LYS A 119 2.87 -18.61 3.04
N VAL A 120 2.90 -19.90 2.74
CA VAL A 120 4.15 -20.66 2.66
C VAL A 120 5.02 -20.19 1.50
N VAL A 121 4.45 -20.08 0.31
CA VAL A 121 5.17 -19.63 -0.90
C VAL A 121 5.69 -18.20 -0.70
N GLY A 122 4.86 -17.31 -0.16
CA GLY A 122 5.24 -15.93 0.10
C GLY A 122 6.41 -15.80 1.06
N ARG A 123 6.47 -16.67 2.09
CA ARG A 123 7.59 -16.69 3.03
C ARG A 123 8.90 -17.05 2.33
N LEU A 124 8.85 -18.00 1.39
CA LEU A 124 10.02 -18.41 0.63
C LEU A 124 10.53 -17.31 -0.31
N PHE A 125 9.64 -16.54 -0.93
CA PHE A 125 10.00 -15.53 -1.91
C PHE A 125 10.30 -14.16 -1.31
N SER A 126 9.68 -13.81 -0.19
CA SER A 126 9.88 -12.49 0.44
C SER A 126 10.74 -12.51 1.70
N GLY A 127 10.98 -13.70 2.25
CA GLY A 127 11.73 -13.85 3.50
C GLY A 127 10.97 -13.40 4.75
N VAL A 128 9.67 -13.18 4.64
CA VAL A 128 8.83 -12.69 5.76
C VAL A 128 7.98 -13.85 6.28
N ALA A 129 8.23 -14.27 7.52
CA ALA A 129 7.50 -15.37 8.17
C ALA A 129 6.17 -14.88 8.76
N ASP A 130 6.19 -13.74 9.44
CA ASP A 130 5.00 -13.12 10.03
C ASP A 130 4.69 -11.83 9.28
N ARG A 131 3.85 -11.96 8.25
CA ARG A 131 3.51 -10.82 7.36
C ARG A 131 2.75 -9.73 8.12
N ALA A 132 1.87 -10.08 9.04
CA ALA A 132 1.08 -9.09 9.79
C ALA A 132 1.99 -8.17 10.62
N THR A 133 2.92 -8.75 11.37
CA THR A 133 3.87 -7.95 12.17
C THR A 133 4.81 -7.14 11.28
N HIS A 134 5.31 -7.74 10.21
CA HIS A 134 6.19 -7.07 9.25
C HIS A 134 5.46 -5.89 8.59
N ASN A 135 4.23 -6.11 8.12
CA ASN A 135 3.46 -5.06 7.45
C ASN A 135 3.11 -3.92 8.40
N ARG A 136 2.76 -4.22 9.65
CA ARG A 136 2.51 -3.15 10.63
C ARG A 136 3.72 -2.22 10.74
N ALA A 137 4.90 -2.79 10.87
CA ALA A 137 6.14 -2.00 10.99
C ALA A 137 6.42 -1.20 9.71
N THR A 138 6.26 -1.80 8.53
CA THR A 138 6.50 -1.10 7.26
C THR A 138 5.44 -0.04 7.00
N MET A 139 4.18 -0.29 7.38
CA MET A 139 3.09 0.69 7.25
C MET A 139 3.33 1.90 8.15
N GLU A 140 3.72 1.68 9.40
CA GLU A 140 4.06 2.77 10.32
C GLU A 140 5.20 3.61 9.77
N ARG A 141 6.25 2.98 9.26
CA ARG A 141 7.38 3.68 8.65
C ARG A 141 6.98 4.43 7.38
N THR A 142 6.11 3.83 6.57
CA THR A 142 5.60 4.49 5.36
C THR A 142 4.90 5.80 5.71
N LEU A 143 4.02 5.78 6.70
CA LEU A 143 3.30 6.98 7.12
C LEU A 143 4.23 8.00 7.78
N ASP A 144 5.22 7.56 8.54
CA ASP A 144 6.22 8.45 9.13
C ASP A 144 7.04 9.15 8.04
N ASN A 145 7.48 8.40 7.02
CA ASN A 145 8.24 8.95 5.92
C ASN A 145 7.40 9.92 5.07
N LEU A 146 6.14 9.57 4.84
CA LEU A 146 5.20 10.43 4.13
C LEU A 146 5.00 11.75 4.88
N ALA A 147 4.76 11.68 6.18
CA ALA A 147 4.58 12.86 7.02
C ALA A 147 5.80 13.77 7.01
N ALA A 148 6.99 13.20 7.05
CA ALA A 148 8.24 13.96 6.98
C ALA A 148 8.43 14.63 5.61
N ALA A 149 8.03 13.96 4.53
CA ALA A 149 8.19 14.47 3.16
C ALA A 149 7.33 15.71 2.89
N VAL A 150 6.11 15.77 3.45
CA VAL A 150 5.19 16.88 3.16
C VAL A 150 5.43 18.13 3.99
N VAL A 151 6.25 18.05 5.05
CA VAL A 151 6.61 19.22 5.86
C VAL A 151 8.01 19.76 5.53
N ALA A 152 8.69 19.10 4.63
CA ALA A 152 10.04 19.48 4.23
C ALA A 152 10.05 20.68 3.28
#